data_906b818bcb1b20993d929cdd1dc60ab5
#
_entry.id   906b818bcb1b20993d929cdd1dc60ab5
#
_cell.length_a   1.000
_cell.length_b   1.000
_cell.length_c   1.000
_cell.angle_alpha   90.00
_cell.angle_beta   90.00
_cell.angle_gamma   90.00
#
_symmetry.space_group_name_H-M   'P 1'
#
loop_
_entity.id
_entity.type
_entity.pdbx_description
1 polymer ?
#
loop_
_entity_poly.entity_id
_entity_poly.type
_entity_poly.pdbx_seq_one_letter_code
_entity_poly.pdbx_strand_id
1 'polypeptide(L)'
;MTERLAPGSVIGILGGGQLGRMLSVAAARLGYRCHIYDPAPAPPAGDVAHAVTTAAWEDATALAAFAAAVDAITLEFENVPAAALDVLEPLRPV
;
A
#
# COMPACT_ATOMS: atom_id res chain seq x y z
N MET A 1 -9.53 16.83 -8.01
CA MET A 1 -8.22 17.11 -8.61
C MET A 1 -7.44 15.80 -8.76
N THR A 2 -6.78 15.70 -9.81
CA THR A 2 -5.96 14.52 -10.04
C THR A 2 -4.52 14.95 -10.24
N GLU A 3 -3.67 14.46 -9.38
CA GLU A 3 -2.25 14.55 -9.60
C GLU A 3 -1.76 13.28 -10.27
N ARG A 4 -0.94 13.44 -11.27
CA ARG A 4 -0.26 12.30 -11.86
C ARG A 4 0.98 12.01 -11.04
N LEU A 5 1.15 10.74 -10.68
CA LEU A 5 2.36 10.29 -10.03
C LEU A 5 3.46 10.13 -11.08
N ALA A 6 4.60 10.73 -10.85
CA ALA A 6 5.75 10.56 -11.71
C ALA A 6 6.32 9.14 -11.57
N PRO A 7 6.95 8.59 -12.63
CA PRO A 7 7.68 7.34 -12.50
C PRO A 7 8.68 7.41 -11.35
N GLY A 8 8.81 6.34 -10.61
CA GLY A 8 9.61 6.29 -9.38
C GLY A 8 8.82 6.55 -8.12
N SER A 9 7.58 7.06 -8.23
CA SER A 9 6.70 7.24 -7.09
C SER A 9 6.36 5.89 -6.45
N VAL A 10 6.03 5.92 -5.17
CA VAL A 10 5.68 4.73 -4.39
C VAL A 10 4.17 4.66 -4.22
N ILE A 11 3.59 3.56 -4.65
CA ILE A 11 2.17 3.27 -4.47
C ILE A 11 2.02 2.34 -3.27
N GLY A 12 1.29 2.79 -2.26
CA GLY A 12 0.94 1.95 -1.12
C GLY A 12 -0.23 1.05 -1.47
N ILE A 13 -0.13 -0.24 -1.13
CA ILE A 13 -1.20 -1.20 -1.37
C ILE A 13 -1.63 -1.79 -0.04
N LEU A 14 -2.91 -1.65 0.28
CA LEU A 14 -3.50 -2.26 1.46
C LEU A 14 -3.95 -3.67 1.11
N GLY A 15 -3.19 -4.65 1.57
CA GLY A 15 -3.38 -6.05 1.24
C GLY A 15 -2.27 -6.59 0.34
N GLY A 16 -1.67 -7.70 0.74
CA GLY A 16 -0.53 -8.31 0.06
C GLY A 16 -0.81 -9.67 -0.55
N GLY A 17 -2.06 -9.98 -0.90
CA GLY A 17 -2.44 -11.23 -1.54
C GLY A 17 -2.03 -11.30 -3.00
N GLN A 18 -2.61 -12.24 -3.74
CA GLN A 18 -2.26 -12.47 -5.14
C GLN A 18 -2.56 -11.25 -6.02
N LEU A 19 -3.67 -10.56 -5.75
CA LEU A 19 -3.99 -9.35 -6.51
C LEU A 19 -2.99 -8.25 -6.25
N GLY A 20 -2.57 -8.07 -4.99
CA GLY A 20 -1.52 -7.13 -4.64
C GLY A 20 -0.18 -7.47 -5.31
N ARG A 21 0.13 -8.76 -5.44
CA ARG A 21 1.30 -9.22 -6.17
C ARG A 21 1.21 -8.85 -7.66
N MET A 22 0.06 -9.08 -8.28
CA MET A 22 -0.15 -8.72 -9.69
C MET A 22 -0.04 -7.21 -9.91
N LEU A 23 -0.62 -6.42 -9.01
CA LEU A 23 -0.53 -4.96 -9.07
C LEU A 23 0.93 -4.49 -8.93
N SER A 24 1.70 -5.10 -8.03
CA SER A 24 3.10 -4.75 -7.82
C SER A 24 3.94 -5.01 -9.07
N VAL A 25 3.72 -6.14 -9.73
CA VAL A 25 4.42 -6.46 -10.99
C VAL A 25 4.04 -5.48 -12.09
N ALA A 26 2.74 -5.19 -12.25
CA ALA A 26 2.28 -4.26 -13.27
C ALA A 26 2.83 -2.84 -13.03
N ALA A 27 2.83 -2.39 -11.78
CA ALA A 27 3.37 -1.09 -11.42
C ALA A 27 4.87 -0.99 -11.72
N ALA A 28 5.63 -2.05 -11.41
CA ALA A 28 7.06 -2.09 -11.68
C ALA A 28 7.36 -1.94 -13.17
N ARG A 29 6.56 -2.54 -14.03
CA ARG A 29 6.69 -2.41 -15.49
C ARG A 29 6.47 -0.98 -15.97
N LEU A 30 5.70 -0.20 -15.23
CA LEU A 30 5.42 1.20 -15.55
C LEU A 30 6.38 2.16 -14.86
N GLY A 31 7.35 1.64 -14.12
CA GLY A 31 8.34 2.47 -13.44
C GLY A 31 7.97 2.91 -12.05
N TYR A 32 6.92 2.34 -11.45
CA TYR A 32 6.50 2.65 -10.08
C TYR A 32 7.02 1.60 -9.11
N ARG A 33 7.06 1.99 -7.83
CA ARG A 33 7.38 1.08 -6.73
C ARG A 33 6.13 0.84 -5.91
N CYS A 34 6.02 -0.32 -5.30
CA CYS A 34 4.90 -0.64 -4.41
C CYS A 34 5.38 -0.93 -3.01
N HIS A 35 4.64 -0.44 -2.04
CA HIS A 35 4.84 -0.71 -0.63
C HIS A 35 3.57 -1.37 -0.10
N ILE A 36 3.69 -2.60 0.39
CA ILE A 36 2.56 -3.40 0.86
C ILE A 36 2.35 -3.18 2.35
N TYR A 37 1.09 -3.06 2.76
CA TYR A 37 0.70 -3.12 4.17
C TYR A 37 -0.23 -4.31 4.36
N ASP A 38 0.16 -5.26 5.21
CA ASP A 38 -0.61 -6.47 5.45
C ASP A 38 -0.30 -7.01 6.84
N PRO A 39 -1.31 -7.50 7.60
CA PRO A 39 -1.06 -8.13 8.89
C PRO A 39 -0.31 -9.45 8.80
N ALA A 40 -0.37 -10.14 7.68
CA ALA A 40 0.30 -11.43 7.50
C ALA A 40 1.83 -11.24 7.39
N PRO A 41 2.63 -12.12 8.02
CA PRO A 41 4.08 -11.94 8.05
C PRO A 41 4.80 -12.17 6.72
N ALA A 42 4.22 -12.90 5.80
CA ALA A 42 4.86 -13.20 4.51
C ALA A 42 3.82 -13.20 3.38
N PRO A 43 3.23 -12.03 3.07
CA PRO A 43 2.21 -11.98 2.03
C PRO A 43 2.80 -12.25 0.65
N PRO A 44 2.02 -12.84 -0.28
CA PRO A 44 2.52 -13.14 -1.63
C PRO A 44 3.09 -11.94 -2.38
N ALA A 45 2.50 -10.75 -2.20
CA ALA A 45 3.00 -9.55 -2.84
C ALA A 45 4.37 -9.11 -2.33
N GLY A 46 4.76 -9.55 -1.13
CA GLY A 46 6.04 -9.21 -0.53
C GLY A 46 7.25 -9.67 -1.34
N ASP A 47 7.08 -10.71 -2.15
CA ASP A 47 8.17 -11.25 -2.97
C ASP A 47 8.55 -10.31 -4.12
N VAL A 48 7.65 -9.44 -4.53
CA VAL A 48 7.82 -8.59 -5.73
C VAL A 48 7.67 -7.11 -5.42
N ALA A 49 7.28 -6.75 -4.21
CA ALA A 49 7.13 -5.35 -3.81
C ALA A 49 8.48 -4.74 -3.42
N HIS A 50 8.56 -3.42 -3.51
CA HIS A 50 9.74 -2.67 -3.06
C HIS A 50 9.91 -2.74 -1.55
N ALA A 51 8.81 -2.72 -0.80
CA ALA A 51 8.82 -2.75 0.66
C ALA A 51 7.52 -3.36 1.19
N VAL A 52 7.57 -3.85 2.43
CA VAL A 52 6.42 -4.41 3.13
C VAL A 52 6.39 -3.87 4.55
N THR A 53 5.23 -3.40 4.99
CA THR A 53 4.95 -3.14 6.39
C THR A 53 4.01 -4.23 6.89
N THR A 54 4.45 -5.01 7.87
CA THR A 54 3.65 -6.04 8.51
C THR A 54 3.14 -5.51 9.84
N ALA A 55 1.85 -5.20 9.91
CA ALA A 55 1.22 -4.68 11.11
C ALA A 55 -0.30 -4.87 11.04
N ALA A 56 -0.95 -4.79 12.19
CA ALA A 56 -2.39 -4.91 12.28
C ALA A 56 -3.10 -3.72 11.61
N TRP A 57 -4.31 -3.94 11.13
CA TRP A 57 -5.14 -2.87 10.55
C TRP A 57 -5.49 -1.78 11.58
N GLU A 58 -5.43 -2.12 12.89
CA GLU A 58 -5.74 -1.21 13.99
C GLU A 58 -4.54 -0.43 14.48
N ASP A 59 -3.35 -0.67 13.95
CA ASP A 59 -2.12 -0.01 14.38
C ASP A 59 -1.99 1.35 13.71
N ALA A 60 -2.53 2.39 14.35
CA ALA A 60 -2.53 3.74 13.80
C ALA A 60 -1.10 4.30 13.58
N THR A 61 -0.16 3.95 14.44
CA THR A 61 1.23 4.38 14.30
C THR A 61 1.88 3.75 13.06
N ALA A 62 1.67 2.47 12.86
CA ALA A 62 2.18 1.77 11.67
C ALA A 62 1.53 2.29 10.39
N LEU A 63 0.22 2.56 10.42
CA LEU A 63 -0.50 3.14 9.28
C LEU A 63 0.05 4.52 8.91
N ALA A 64 0.29 5.37 9.91
CA ALA A 64 0.84 6.70 9.67
C ALA A 64 2.26 6.62 9.08
N ALA A 65 3.10 5.74 9.58
CA ALA A 65 4.44 5.52 9.05
C ALA A 65 4.39 4.99 7.60
N PHE A 66 3.46 4.08 7.31
CA PHE A 66 3.24 3.58 5.96
C PHE A 66 2.82 4.71 5.02
N ALA A 67 1.86 5.54 5.43
CA ALA A 67 1.42 6.68 4.62
C ALA A 67 2.56 7.64 4.32
N ALA A 68 3.45 7.88 5.29
CA ALA A 68 4.61 8.75 5.09
C ALA A 68 5.61 8.19 4.06
N ALA A 69 5.61 6.89 3.85
CA ALA A 69 6.55 6.21 2.94
C ALA A 69 6.02 6.09 1.50
N VAL A 70 4.77 6.47 1.25
CA VAL A 70 4.13 6.29 -0.07
C VAL A 70 3.57 7.61 -0.59
N ASP A 71 3.28 7.67 -1.88
CA ASP A 71 2.74 8.86 -2.53
C ASP A 71 1.24 8.80 -2.74
N ALA A 72 0.70 7.59 -2.90
CA ALA A 72 -0.73 7.35 -3.01
C ALA A 72 -1.03 5.94 -2.52
N ILE A 73 -2.27 5.66 -2.19
CA ILE A 73 -2.67 4.38 -1.60
C ILE A 73 -3.82 3.79 -2.41
N THR A 74 -3.78 2.50 -2.64
CA THR A 74 -4.90 1.75 -3.21
C THR A 74 -5.23 0.55 -2.33
N LEU A 75 -6.45 0.04 -2.46
CA LEU A 75 -6.91 -1.13 -1.73
C LEU A 75 -6.94 -2.34 -2.65
N GLU A 76 -6.37 -3.44 -2.16
CA GLU A 76 -6.52 -4.75 -2.79
C GLU A 76 -7.44 -5.63 -1.93
N PHE A 77 -7.37 -5.46 -0.61
CA PHE A 77 -8.15 -6.23 0.34
C PHE A 77 -9.52 -5.58 0.58
N GLU A 78 -10.59 -6.36 0.41
CA GLU A 78 -11.96 -5.83 0.50
C GLU A 78 -12.39 -5.45 1.92
N ASN A 79 -11.78 -6.09 2.92
CA ASN A 79 -12.20 -5.96 4.31
C ASN A 79 -11.29 -5.06 5.14
N VAL A 80 -10.65 -4.08 4.54
CA VAL A 80 -9.86 -3.10 5.30
C VAL A 80 -10.82 -2.32 6.21
N PRO A 81 -10.57 -2.29 7.53
CA PRO A 81 -11.46 -1.58 8.44
C PRO A 81 -11.57 -0.09 8.11
N ALA A 82 -12.77 0.47 8.26
CA ALA A 82 -12.98 1.90 8.03
C ALA A 82 -12.09 2.76 8.91
N ALA A 83 -11.80 2.32 10.14
CA ALA A 83 -10.91 3.04 11.04
C ALA A 83 -9.49 3.19 10.46
N ALA A 84 -9.00 2.20 9.73
CA ALA A 84 -7.70 2.29 9.07
C ALA A 84 -7.72 3.35 7.96
N LEU A 85 -8.79 3.36 7.16
CA LEU A 85 -8.95 4.37 6.10
C LEU A 85 -9.07 5.77 6.68
N ASP A 86 -9.73 5.92 7.82
CA ASP A 86 -9.85 7.21 8.51
C ASP A 86 -8.49 7.76 8.93
N VAL A 87 -7.53 6.92 9.25
CA VAL A 87 -6.16 7.34 9.56
C VAL A 87 -5.43 7.76 8.29
N LEU A 88 -5.61 7.02 7.20
CA LEU A 88 -4.83 7.19 5.98
C LEU A 88 -5.30 8.33 5.09
N GLU A 89 -6.61 8.51 4.94
CA GLU A 89 -7.17 9.48 3.98
C GLU A 89 -6.69 10.91 4.18
N PRO A 90 -6.55 11.43 5.42
CA PRO A 90 -6.01 12.79 5.61
C PRO A 90 -4.52 12.91 5.25
N LEU A 91 -3.80 11.79 5.19
CA LEU A 91 -2.35 11.79 5.02
C LEU A 91 -1.92 11.62 3.57
N ARG A 92 -2.63 10.79 2.82
CA ARG A 92 -2.30 10.50 1.41
C ARG A 92 -3.58 10.21 0.63
N PRO A 93 -3.59 10.47 -0.68
CA PRO A 93 -4.70 10.06 -1.53
C PRO A 93 -4.92 8.55 -1.50
N VAL A 94 -6.15 8.16 -1.33
CA VAL A 94 -6.56 6.74 -1.30
C VAL A 94 -7.50 6.46 -2.47
#